data_00cd06d5366608a498adc6f39a7eaa12
#
_entry.id   00cd06d5366608a498adc6f39a7eaa12
#
_cell.length_a   1.000
_cell.length_b   1.000
_cell.length_c   1.000
_cell.angle_alpha   90.00
_cell.angle_beta   90.00
_cell.angle_gamma   90.00
#
_symmetry.space_group_name_H-M   'P 1'
#
loop_
_entity.id
_entity.type
_entity.pdbx_description
1 polymer ?
#
loop_
_entity_poly.entity_id
_entity_poly.type
_entity_poly.pdbx_seq_one_letter_code
_entity_poly.pdbx_strand_id
1 'polypeptide(L)'
;MSRDRILIADDEEAIREVISTLLEAKGYECQIAPNGQAALDFFRQQSYSLVLSDILMPEMDGIKLLSQLREHDPEVPVIMVTAMHDIQIALEAMRKGAYDYILKPFEKDQLYLSVRRALEHRRLVMENKTYQSDLEQLVAERTKQLSQTLRDLEQSYDYTLGALGGALDAKDAETEGHCQRVTAFTITIAKAMGVDKATLKQIARGAFLHDIGKMGIPDSILRKPGPLTAEEREVMRKHCEIGFAVLERIPFLKDAAEIVLTHQECYDGSGYPQGLKGENIPVGSRIFAVADTLDAMISDRPYRKALPITAARDEIQRNAGTQFDPKVVEVFLSMPDSLWLKLHREAVESFKLAQLERV
;
A
#
# COMPACT_ATOMS: atom_id res chain seq x y z
N MET A 1 5.78 7.75 43.09
CA MET A 1 5.43 8.88 42.23
C MET A 1 6.42 9.97 42.53
N SER A 2 7.15 10.52 41.55
CA SER A 2 8.00 11.70 41.77
C SER A 2 7.09 12.87 42.11
N ARG A 3 7.52 13.68 43.07
CA ARG A 3 6.79 14.89 43.46
C ARG A 3 6.91 15.88 42.29
N ASP A 4 5.82 16.60 42.01
CA ASP A 4 5.87 17.68 41.02
C ASP A 4 6.80 18.79 41.54
N ARG A 5 7.73 19.20 40.67
CA ARG A 5 8.73 20.21 40.99
C ARG A 5 8.31 21.57 40.39
N ILE A 6 8.24 22.58 41.24
CA ILE A 6 7.77 23.92 40.91
C ILE A 6 8.92 24.93 41.07
N LEU A 7 9.15 25.70 40.00
CA LEU A 7 10.11 26.83 40.06
C LEU A 7 9.36 28.14 40.36
N ILE A 8 9.85 28.87 41.37
CA ILE A 8 9.24 30.14 41.84
C ILE A 8 10.26 31.25 41.62
N ALA A 9 9.95 32.23 40.77
CA ALA A 9 10.78 33.38 40.47
C ALA A 9 10.06 34.65 40.90
N ASP A 10 10.63 35.38 41.82
CA ASP A 10 10.12 36.68 42.36
C ASP A 10 11.30 37.42 42.94
N ASP A 11 11.38 38.74 42.86
CA ASP A 11 12.48 39.50 43.46
C ASP A 11 12.27 39.75 44.97
N GLU A 12 11.01 39.70 45.43
CA GLU A 12 10.65 39.84 46.85
C GLU A 12 10.85 38.50 47.59
N GLU A 13 11.85 38.41 48.48
CA GLU A 13 12.16 37.21 49.28
C GLU A 13 10.94 36.72 50.08
N ALA A 14 10.20 37.63 50.71
CA ALA A 14 9.02 37.27 51.52
C ALA A 14 7.93 36.60 50.68
N ILE A 15 7.73 37.01 49.41
CA ILE A 15 6.76 36.39 48.49
C ILE A 15 7.22 34.97 48.09
N ARG A 16 8.50 34.83 47.73
CA ARG A 16 9.08 33.52 47.43
C ARG A 16 8.89 32.51 48.55
N GLU A 17 9.19 32.92 49.77
CA GLU A 17 9.05 32.09 50.98
C GLU A 17 7.60 31.69 51.26
N VAL A 18 6.67 32.63 51.15
CA VAL A 18 5.24 32.40 51.34
C VAL A 18 4.72 31.41 50.32
N ILE A 19 5.01 31.60 49.03
CA ILE A 19 4.56 30.68 47.97
C ILE A 19 5.17 29.30 48.17
N SER A 20 6.49 29.20 48.41
CA SER A 20 7.18 27.95 48.64
C SER A 20 6.57 27.16 49.82
N THR A 21 6.42 27.83 50.97
CA THR A 21 5.83 27.24 52.17
C THR A 21 4.42 26.69 51.92
N LEU A 22 3.57 27.44 51.23
CA LEU A 22 2.22 27.04 50.90
C LEU A 22 2.21 25.78 50.00
N LEU A 23 3.06 25.76 48.98
CA LEU A 23 3.10 24.66 48.01
C LEU A 23 3.78 23.42 48.58
N GLU A 24 4.84 23.56 49.35
CA GLU A 24 5.49 22.46 50.08
C GLU A 24 4.55 21.78 51.07
N ALA A 25 3.69 22.56 51.77
CA ALA A 25 2.64 22.02 52.63
C ALA A 25 1.61 21.14 51.85
N LYS A 26 1.52 21.27 50.53
CA LYS A 26 0.72 20.41 49.66
C LYS A 26 1.51 19.24 49.04
N GLY A 27 2.80 19.13 49.35
CA GLY A 27 3.66 18.04 48.91
C GLY A 27 4.41 18.28 47.61
N TYR A 28 4.40 19.50 47.09
CA TYR A 28 5.22 19.89 45.95
C TYR A 28 6.68 20.11 46.38
N GLU A 29 7.61 19.96 45.43
CA GLU A 29 9.02 20.29 45.63
C GLU A 29 9.27 21.69 45.01
N CYS A 30 9.70 22.67 45.79
CA CYS A 30 9.87 24.04 45.34
C CYS A 30 11.35 24.42 45.25
N GLN A 31 11.68 25.09 44.10
CA GLN A 31 12.95 25.75 43.89
C GLN A 31 12.65 27.25 43.77
N ILE A 32 13.35 28.09 44.55
CA ILE A 32 13.16 29.55 44.49
C ILE A 32 14.32 30.21 43.74
N ALA A 33 14.01 31.30 42.99
CA ALA A 33 14.94 32.11 42.26
C ALA A 33 14.67 33.59 42.48
N PRO A 34 15.71 34.44 42.71
CA PRO A 34 15.54 35.84 43.03
C PRO A 34 15.26 36.73 41.80
N ASN A 35 15.40 36.23 40.60
CA ASN A 35 15.15 36.94 39.34
C ASN A 35 14.95 35.93 38.19
N GLY A 36 14.57 36.45 37.01
CA GLY A 36 14.33 35.60 35.85
C GLY A 36 15.58 34.93 35.31
N GLN A 37 16.78 35.52 35.45
CA GLN A 37 18.01 34.90 34.97
C GLN A 37 18.36 33.67 35.80
N ALA A 38 18.32 33.78 37.14
CA ALA A 38 18.53 32.61 38.04
C ALA A 38 17.49 31.53 37.80
N ALA A 39 16.23 31.89 37.55
CA ALA A 39 15.16 30.96 37.22
C ALA A 39 15.46 30.18 35.92
N LEU A 40 15.91 30.88 34.89
CA LEU A 40 16.28 30.26 33.61
C LEU A 40 17.47 29.30 33.77
N ASP A 41 18.46 29.69 34.57
CA ASP A 41 19.64 28.87 34.84
C ASP A 41 19.26 27.57 35.57
N PHE A 42 18.36 27.62 36.57
CA PHE A 42 17.80 26.44 37.20
C PHE A 42 17.00 25.58 36.23
N PHE A 43 16.17 26.18 35.39
CA PHE A 43 15.34 25.47 34.44
C PHE A 43 16.17 24.71 33.39
N ARG A 44 17.34 25.23 33.03
CA ARG A 44 18.28 24.56 32.10
C ARG A 44 18.98 23.34 32.73
N GLN A 45 19.12 23.33 34.07
CA GLN A 45 19.81 22.25 34.79
C GLN A 45 18.90 21.07 35.10
N GLN A 46 17.60 21.32 35.25
CA GLN A 46 16.63 20.26 35.61
C GLN A 46 15.23 20.63 35.13
N SER A 47 14.37 19.62 34.97
CA SER A 47 12.99 19.83 34.53
C SER A 47 12.05 20.21 35.68
N TYR A 48 11.11 21.10 35.38
CA TYR A 48 10.07 21.55 36.29
C TYR A 48 8.69 21.27 35.70
N SER A 49 7.72 20.93 36.57
CA SER A 49 6.33 20.67 36.18
C SER A 49 5.54 21.97 36.00
N LEU A 50 5.98 23.06 36.64
CA LEU A 50 5.32 24.38 36.63
C LEU A 50 6.33 25.46 36.95
N VAL A 51 6.14 26.66 36.40
CA VAL A 51 6.86 27.87 36.81
C VAL A 51 5.86 28.93 37.28
N LEU A 52 6.13 29.52 38.46
CA LEU A 52 5.47 30.71 38.96
C LEU A 52 6.47 31.86 38.81
N SER A 53 6.11 32.95 38.15
CA SER A 53 7.03 34.06 37.92
C SER A 53 6.37 35.41 38.18
N ASP A 54 7.03 36.28 38.94
CA ASP A 54 6.67 37.69 38.91
C ASP A 54 6.94 38.26 37.50
N ILE A 55 6.20 39.28 37.15
CA ILE A 55 6.37 40.03 35.91
C ILE A 55 7.57 40.94 35.98
N LEU A 56 7.65 41.74 37.02
CA LEU A 56 8.68 42.77 37.19
C LEU A 56 9.80 42.27 38.10
N MET A 57 10.90 41.86 37.52
CA MET A 57 12.10 41.42 38.22
C MET A 57 13.35 42.07 37.63
N PRO A 58 14.41 42.30 38.45
CA PRO A 58 15.69 42.78 37.95
C PRO A 58 16.36 41.76 37.03
N GLU A 59 17.33 42.23 36.22
CA GLU A 59 18.12 41.46 35.24
C GLU A 59 17.29 40.87 34.10
N MET A 60 16.31 40.04 34.40
CA MET A 60 15.38 39.43 33.43
C MET A 60 13.95 39.49 33.97
N ASP A 61 13.07 40.19 33.26
CA ASP A 61 11.64 40.23 33.56
C ASP A 61 10.92 38.92 33.26
N GLY A 62 9.74 38.71 33.87
CA GLY A 62 8.96 37.48 33.73
C GLY A 62 8.46 37.21 32.30
N ILE A 63 8.28 38.25 31.48
CA ILE A 63 7.87 38.11 30.07
C ILE A 63 9.01 37.54 29.23
N LYS A 64 10.24 38.00 29.44
CA LYS A 64 11.42 37.44 28.80
C LYS A 64 11.68 36.01 29.26
N LEU A 65 11.55 35.76 30.58
CA LEU A 65 11.64 34.43 31.13
C LEU A 65 10.64 33.48 30.48
N LEU A 66 9.36 33.87 30.38
CA LEU A 66 8.31 33.10 29.71
C LEU A 66 8.72 32.74 28.28
N SER A 67 9.24 33.66 27.50
CA SER A 67 9.68 33.43 26.11
C SER A 67 10.81 32.41 26.04
N GLN A 68 11.80 32.54 26.95
CA GLN A 68 12.92 31.61 27.00
C GLN A 68 12.50 30.17 27.49
N LEU A 69 11.58 30.11 28.44
CA LEU A 69 11.05 28.81 28.89
C LEU A 69 10.30 28.09 27.78
N ARG A 70 9.52 28.81 26.97
CA ARG A 70 8.79 28.27 25.81
C ARG A 70 9.70 27.73 24.72
N GLU A 71 10.89 28.30 24.54
CA GLU A 71 11.89 27.77 23.60
C GLU A 71 12.50 26.44 24.09
N HIS A 72 12.61 26.25 25.41
CA HIS A 72 13.21 25.04 25.99
C HIS A 72 12.18 23.93 26.23
N ASP A 73 11.02 24.25 26.77
CA ASP A 73 9.89 23.34 27.00
C ASP A 73 8.57 24.07 26.68
N PRO A 74 8.06 23.88 25.46
CA PRO A 74 6.80 24.52 25.02
C PRO A 74 5.59 24.17 25.88
N GLU A 75 5.65 23.06 26.63
CA GLU A 75 4.52 22.53 27.39
C GLU A 75 4.57 22.88 28.87
N VAL A 76 5.65 23.46 29.36
CA VAL A 76 5.71 23.87 30.78
C VAL A 76 4.70 24.99 31.03
N PRO A 77 3.75 24.83 31.95
CA PRO A 77 2.85 25.91 32.29
C PRO A 77 3.61 26.97 33.09
N VAL A 78 3.38 28.25 32.73
CA VAL A 78 3.91 29.41 33.46
C VAL A 78 2.74 30.22 33.97
N ILE A 79 2.67 30.40 35.27
CA ILE A 79 1.69 31.28 35.95
C ILE A 79 2.40 32.57 36.33
N MET A 80 1.85 33.71 35.91
CA MET A 80 2.38 35.00 36.27
C MET A 80 1.81 35.44 37.63
N VAL A 81 2.66 35.88 38.56
CA VAL A 81 2.23 36.44 39.85
C VAL A 81 2.56 37.91 39.83
N THR A 82 1.54 38.81 39.91
CA THR A 82 1.74 40.23 39.58
C THR A 82 0.90 41.16 40.47
N ALA A 83 1.31 42.41 40.60
CA ALA A 83 0.55 43.40 41.33
C ALA A 83 -0.67 43.92 40.53
N MET A 84 -1.67 44.46 41.24
CA MET A 84 -2.95 44.88 40.64
C MET A 84 -2.79 45.97 39.57
N HIS A 85 -1.75 46.83 39.66
CA HIS A 85 -1.49 47.90 38.70
C HIS A 85 -0.85 47.39 37.40
N ASP A 86 -0.41 46.14 37.33
CA ASP A 86 0.28 45.56 36.18
C ASP A 86 -0.62 44.63 35.34
N ILE A 87 -1.95 44.76 35.49
CA ILE A 87 -2.91 43.85 34.84
C ILE A 87 -2.81 43.87 33.30
N GLN A 88 -2.41 45.00 32.72
CA GLN A 88 -2.20 45.13 31.28
C GLN A 88 -1.02 44.27 30.82
N ILE A 89 0.04 44.17 31.62
CA ILE A 89 1.24 43.39 31.35
C ILE A 89 0.92 41.90 31.56
N ALA A 90 0.07 41.54 32.55
CA ALA A 90 -0.42 40.19 32.72
C ALA A 90 -1.22 39.68 31.49
N LEU A 91 -2.06 40.54 30.90
CA LEU A 91 -2.78 40.21 29.66
C LEU A 91 -1.85 40.05 28.46
N GLU A 92 -0.76 40.80 28.40
CA GLU A 92 0.29 40.59 27.39
C GLU A 92 0.99 39.24 27.59
N ALA A 93 1.31 38.87 28.83
CA ALA A 93 1.88 37.56 29.14
C ALA A 93 0.96 36.40 28.71
N MET A 94 -0.35 36.51 28.93
CA MET A 94 -1.35 35.56 28.46
C MET A 94 -1.32 35.39 26.92
N ARG A 95 -1.22 36.53 26.19
CA ARG A 95 -1.08 36.49 24.71
C ARG A 95 0.23 35.83 24.24
N LYS A 96 1.29 35.93 25.07
CA LYS A 96 2.59 35.28 24.82
C LYS A 96 2.65 33.81 25.29
N GLY A 97 1.53 33.28 25.78
CA GLY A 97 1.41 31.87 26.15
C GLY A 97 1.59 31.57 27.65
N ALA A 98 1.49 32.56 28.54
CA ALA A 98 1.32 32.22 29.96
C ALA A 98 0.05 31.37 30.15
N TYR A 99 0.10 30.42 31.08
CA TYR A 99 -1.03 29.52 31.36
C TYR A 99 -2.13 30.27 32.14
N ASP A 100 -1.74 31.07 33.13
CA ASP A 100 -2.66 31.80 34.02
C ASP A 100 -1.92 33.00 34.64
N TYR A 101 -2.65 33.84 35.37
CA TYR A 101 -2.06 34.88 36.23
C TYR A 101 -2.75 34.94 37.58
N ILE A 102 -2.01 35.39 38.62
CA ILE A 102 -2.48 35.57 39.99
C ILE A 102 -2.12 36.99 40.42
N LEU A 103 -3.12 37.72 40.93
CA LEU A 103 -2.90 39.09 41.41
C LEU A 103 -2.44 39.12 42.89
N LYS A 104 -1.41 39.90 43.20
CA LYS A 104 -0.97 40.18 44.56
C LYS A 104 -1.83 41.30 45.17
N PRO A 105 -2.32 41.23 46.43
CA PRO A 105 -2.22 40.09 47.31
C PRO A 105 -3.21 38.99 46.94
N PHE A 106 -2.80 37.72 47.03
CA PHE A 106 -3.60 36.55 46.67
C PHE A 106 -3.99 35.70 47.88
N GLU A 107 -5.12 35.03 47.77
CA GLU A 107 -5.53 34.02 48.74
C GLU A 107 -4.89 32.67 48.45
N LYS A 108 -4.58 31.90 49.51
CA LYS A 108 -3.98 30.53 49.38
C LYS A 108 -4.78 29.61 48.46
N ASP A 109 -6.11 29.70 48.51
CA ASP A 109 -6.97 28.82 47.74
C ASP A 109 -6.93 29.14 46.23
N GLN A 110 -6.75 30.43 45.90
CA GLN A 110 -6.54 30.86 44.53
C GLN A 110 -5.21 30.32 43.96
N LEU A 111 -4.12 30.43 44.73
CA LEU A 111 -2.82 29.86 44.34
C LEU A 111 -2.92 28.36 44.11
N TYR A 112 -3.51 27.60 45.06
CA TYR A 112 -3.67 26.17 44.93
C TYR A 112 -4.51 25.76 43.74
N LEU A 113 -5.58 26.46 43.48
CA LEU A 113 -6.46 26.16 42.33
C LEU A 113 -5.74 26.35 40.99
N SER A 114 -5.04 27.46 40.80
CA SER A 114 -4.28 27.75 39.57
C SER A 114 -3.14 26.75 39.38
N VAL A 115 -2.37 26.45 40.41
CA VAL A 115 -1.28 25.45 40.35
C VAL A 115 -1.81 24.07 40.01
N ARG A 116 -2.87 23.60 40.67
CA ARG A 116 -3.48 22.30 40.36
C ARG A 116 -3.97 22.19 38.94
N ARG A 117 -4.65 23.24 38.43
CA ARG A 117 -5.14 23.25 37.04
C ARG A 117 -4.00 23.22 36.03
N ALA A 118 -2.93 23.97 36.29
CA ALA A 118 -1.77 24.02 35.41
C ALA A 118 -1.05 22.67 35.35
N LEU A 119 -0.84 22.01 36.49
CA LEU A 119 -0.22 20.68 36.55
C LEU A 119 -1.09 19.62 35.90
N GLU A 120 -2.42 19.65 36.11
CA GLU A 120 -3.34 18.74 35.46
C GLU A 120 -3.35 18.92 33.93
N HIS A 121 -3.36 20.17 33.48
CA HIS A 121 -3.26 20.49 32.05
C HIS A 121 -1.97 19.92 31.45
N ARG A 122 -0.81 20.18 32.08
CA ARG A 122 0.48 19.62 31.64
C ARG A 122 0.44 18.09 31.56
N ARG A 123 -0.10 17.43 32.59
CA ARG A 123 -0.22 15.97 32.63
C ARG A 123 -1.00 15.46 31.42
N LEU A 124 -2.18 16.04 31.14
CA LEU A 124 -3.03 15.64 30.03
C LEU A 124 -2.36 15.88 28.66
N VAL A 125 -1.63 17.00 28.51
CA VAL A 125 -0.90 17.29 27.27
C VAL A 125 0.22 16.25 27.05
N MET A 126 0.98 15.93 28.08
CA MET A 126 2.06 14.93 27.99
C MET A 126 1.54 13.52 27.74
N GLU A 127 0.45 13.12 28.42
CA GLU A 127 -0.22 11.84 28.18
C GLU A 127 -0.72 11.75 26.73
N ASN A 128 -1.33 12.81 26.21
CA ASN A 128 -1.82 12.85 24.83
C ASN A 128 -0.68 12.70 23.81
N LYS A 129 0.44 13.41 24.03
CA LYS A 129 1.63 13.26 23.15
C LYS A 129 2.19 11.83 23.15
N THR A 130 2.29 11.21 24.32
CA THR A 130 2.73 9.82 24.39
C THR A 130 1.77 8.92 23.63
N TYR A 131 0.46 9.10 23.84
CA TYR A 131 -0.57 8.33 23.16
C TYR A 131 -0.54 8.48 21.64
N GLN A 132 -0.31 9.71 21.14
CA GLN A 132 -0.15 9.97 19.72
C GLN A 132 1.08 9.26 19.13
N SER A 133 2.23 9.34 19.82
CA SER A 133 3.45 8.66 19.39
C SER A 133 3.27 7.14 19.33
N ASP A 134 2.66 6.55 20.36
CA ASP A 134 2.40 5.10 20.42
C ASP A 134 1.43 4.67 19.31
N LEU A 135 0.39 5.49 19.02
CA LEU A 135 -0.56 5.23 17.97
C LEU A 135 0.09 5.29 16.58
N GLU A 136 0.94 6.30 16.33
CA GLU A 136 1.68 6.42 15.07
C GLU A 136 2.58 5.21 14.83
N GLN A 137 3.29 4.73 15.87
CA GLN A 137 4.09 3.52 15.78
C GLN A 137 3.25 2.29 15.48
N LEU A 138 2.13 2.12 16.18
CA LEU A 138 1.22 0.99 15.96
C LEU A 138 0.63 0.99 14.55
N VAL A 139 0.22 2.16 14.04
CA VAL A 139 -0.29 2.32 12.67
C VAL A 139 0.78 1.95 11.64
N ALA A 140 2.02 2.43 11.82
CA ALA A 140 3.12 2.11 10.93
C ALA A 140 3.42 0.59 10.90
N GLU A 141 3.45 -0.05 12.07
CA GLU A 141 3.66 -1.50 12.18
C GLU A 141 2.53 -2.29 11.53
N ARG A 142 1.26 -1.96 11.81
CA ARG A 142 0.09 -2.62 11.23
C ARG A 142 0.02 -2.46 9.72
N THR A 143 0.37 -1.29 9.21
CA THR A 143 0.42 -1.04 7.76
C THR A 143 1.49 -1.91 7.09
N LYS A 144 2.65 -2.06 7.72
CA LYS A 144 3.71 -2.94 7.24
C LYS A 144 3.28 -4.42 7.24
N GLN A 145 2.68 -4.88 8.34
CA GLN A 145 2.16 -6.26 8.46
C GLN A 145 1.09 -6.54 7.40
N LEU A 146 0.13 -5.63 7.22
CA LEU A 146 -0.93 -5.79 6.22
C LEU A 146 -0.36 -5.86 4.80
N SER A 147 0.60 -4.99 4.47
CA SER A 147 1.27 -4.98 3.17
C SER A 147 2.04 -6.28 2.90
N GLN A 148 2.63 -6.87 3.93
CA GLN A 148 3.31 -8.17 3.80
C GLN A 148 2.28 -9.29 3.60
N THR A 149 1.25 -9.36 4.42
CA THR A 149 0.19 -10.38 4.30
C THR A 149 -0.49 -10.35 2.93
N LEU A 150 -0.74 -9.14 2.38
CA LEU A 150 -1.29 -9.01 1.03
C LEU A 150 -0.34 -9.57 -0.04
N ARG A 151 0.96 -9.32 0.06
CA ARG A 151 1.95 -9.89 -0.86
C ARG A 151 2.00 -11.42 -0.78
N ASP A 152 2.02 -11.95 0.45
CA ASP A 152 2.06 -13.40 0.68
C ASP A 152 0.79 -14.09 0.14
N LEU A 153 -0.37 -13.44 0.32
CA LEU A 153 -1.64 -13.92 -0.22
C LEU A 153 -1.64 -13.90 -1.76
N GLU A 154 -1.17 -12.81 -2.39
CA GLU A 154 -1.04 -12.73 -3.84
C GLU A 154 -0.10 -13.82 -4.39
N GLN A 155 1.01 -14.04 -3.73
CA GLN A 155 1.96 -15.11 -4.12
C GLN A 155 1.34 -16.50 -3.97
N SER A 156 0.56 -16.73 -2.90
CA SER A 156 -0.18 -17.98 -2.72
C SER A 156 -1.20 -18.23 -3.84
N TYR A 157 -1.88 -17.19 -4.29
CA TYR A 157 -2.77 -17.29 -5.45
C TYR A 157 -2.01 -17.66 -6.72
N ASP A 158 -0.90 -17.00 -6.99
CA ASP A 158 -0.09 -17.28 -8.20
C ASP A 158 0.48 -18.72 -8.17
N TYR A 159 0.87 -19.24 -7.01
CA TYR A 159 1.25 -20.67 -6.87
C TYR A 159 0.08 -21.61 -7.12
N THR A 160 -1.12 -21.29 -6.62
CA THR A 160 -2.31 -22.12 -6.85
C THR A 160 -2.67 -22.16 -8.33
N LEU A 161 -2.62 -21.01 -9.01
CA LEU A 161 -2.84 -20.92 -10.46
C LEU A 161 -1.78 -21.72 -11.23
N GLY A 162 -0.51 -21.64 -10.82
CA GLY A 162 0.57 -22.43 -11.41
C GLY A 162 0.35 -23.93 -11.29
N ALA A 163 -0.14 -24.40 -10.13
CA ALA A 163 -0.48 -25.79 -9.92
C ALA A 163 -1.65 -26.25 -10.79
N LEU A 164 -2.69 -25.40 -10.95
CA LEU A 164 -3.82 -25.70 -11.84
C LEU A 164 -3.41 -25.77 -13.30
N GLY A 165 -2.56 -24.83 -13.78
CA GLY A 165 -2.02 -24.88 -15.14
C GLY A 165 -1.17 -26.13 -15.38
N GLY A 166 -0.31 -26.52 -14.42
CA GLY A 166 0.47 -27.75 -14.52
C GLY A 166 -0.39 -29.02 -14.56
N ALA A 167 -1.52 -29.03 -13.85
CA ALA A 167 -2.47 -30.15 -13.93
C ALA A 167 -3.19 -30.22 -15.29
N LEU A 168 -3.46 -29.05 -15.89
CA LEU A 168 -4.03 -28.93 -17.21
C LEU A 168 -3.06 -29.44 -18.29
N ASP A 169 -1.79 -28.98 -18.27
CA ASP A 169 -0.74 -29.44 -19.19
C ASP A 169 -0.54 -30.95 -19.13
N ALA A 170 -0.69 -31.55 -17.94
CA ALA A 170 -0.60 -33.01 -17.80
C ALA A 170 -1.80 -33.78 -18.40
N LYS A 171 -2.97 -33.14 -18.49
CA LYS A 171 -4.17 -33.72 -19.08
C LYS A 171 -4.22 -33.56 -20.59
N ASP A 172 -3.83 -32.40 -21.10
CA ASP A 172 -3.80 -32.11 -22.54
C ASP A 172 -2.46 -32.53 -23.15
N ALA A 173 -2.49 -33.02 -24.37
CA ALA A 173 -1.28 -33.35 -25.13
C ALA A 173 -0.57 -32.13 -25.74
N GLU A 174 -0.84 -30.95 -25.23
CA GLU A 174 -0.15 -29.72 -25.64
C GLU A 174 1.30 -29.70 -25.19
N THR A 175 2.12 -28.88 -25.83
CA THR A 175 3.55 -28.80 -25.53
C THR A 175 3.81 -28.24 -24.15
N GLU A 176 4.65 -28.91 -23.39
CA GLU A 176 5.11 -28.49 -22.06
C GLU A 176 5.49 -27.02 -22.04
N GLY A 177 4.92 -26.23 -21.09
CA GLY A 177 5.18 -24.81 -20.95
C GLY A 177 4.40 -23.89 -21.91
N HIS A 178 3.41 -24.40 -22.64
CA HIS A 178 2.56 -23.59 -23.53
C HIS A 178 1.89 -22.43 -22.78
N CYS A 179 1.21 -22.69 -21.67
CA CYS A 179 0.53 -21.67 -20.88
C CYS A 179 1.48 -20.54 -20.45
N GLN A 180 2.72 -20.86 -20.05
CA GLN A 180 3.74 -19.90 -19.66
C GLN A 180 4.20 -19.04 -20.83
N ARG A 181 4.48 -19.67 -22.00
CA ARG A 181 4.93 -18.95 -23.19
C ARG A 181 3.87 -18.01 -23.72
N VAL A 182 2.64 -18.49 -23.90
CA VAL A 182 1.51 -17.66 -24.37
C VAL A 182 1.26 -16.52 -23.41
N THR A 183 1.30 -16.75 -22.10
CA THR A 183 1.17 -15.67 -21.09
C THR A 183 2.27 -14.63 -21.22
N ALA A 184 3.53 -15.04 -21.39
CA ALA A 184 4.65 -14.12 -21.56
C ALA A 184 4.51 -13.27 -22.83
N PHE A 185 4.08 -13.85 -23.94
CA PHE A 185 3.82 -13.14 -25.19
C PHE A 185 2.66 -12.16 -25.04
N THR A 186 1.55 -12.62 -24.45
CA THR A 186 0.36 -11.77 -24.17
C THR A 186 0.71 -10.55 -23.33
N ILE A 187 1.44 -10.76 -22.22
CA ILE A 187 1.89 -9.65 -21.34
C ILE A 187 2.78 -8.66 -22.10
N THR A 188 3.66 -9.17 -22.96
CA THR A 188 4.60 -8.34 -23.72
C THR A 188 3.85 -7.42 -24.71
N ILE A 189 2.90 -7.97 -25.46
CA ILE A 189 2.06 -7.19 -26.37
C ILE A 189 1.19 -6.19 -25.58
N ALA A 190 0.53 -6.64 -24.52
CA ALA A 190 -0.35 -5.79 -23.69
C ALA A 190 0.39 -4.59 -23.10
N LYS A 191 1.62 -4.78 -22.62
CA LYS A 191 2.49 -3.69 -22.12
C LYS A 191 2.81 -2.67 -23.21
N ALA A 192 3.13 -3.13 -24.42
CA ALA A 192 3.44 -2.25 -25.54
C ALA A 192 2.20 -1.48 -26.04
N MET A 193 1.00 -2.03 -25.87
CA MET A 193 -0.26 -1.35 -26.10
C MET A 193 -0.64 -0.35 -25.01
N GLY A 194 0.14 -0.22 -23.94
CA GLY A 194 -0.12 0.71 -22.83
C GLY A 194 -1.22 0.26 -21.86
N VAL A 195 -1.50 -1.03 -21.78
CA VAL A 195 -2.48 -1.59 -20.84
C VAL A 195 -2.01 -1.33 -19.40
N ASP A 196 -2.91 -0.84 -18.55
CA ASP A 196 -2.60 -0.56 -17.15
C ASP A 196 -2.27 -1.83 -16.33
N LYS A 197 -1.60 -1.63 -15.19
CA LYS A 197 -1.07 -2.74 -14.38
C LYS A 197 -2.16 -3.67 -13.82
N ALA A 198 -3.36 -3.14 -13.49
CA ALA A 198 -4.44 -3.94 -12.94
C ALA A 198 -5.05 -4.84 -14.01
N THR A 199 -5.38 -4.28 -15.17
CA THR A 199 -5.87 -4.99 -16.35
C THR A 199 -4.84 -6.01 -16.86
N LEU A 200 -3.55 -5.64 -16.88
CA LEU A 200 -2.46 -6.56 -17.28
C LEU A 200 -2.42 -7.82 -16.41
N LYS A 201 -2.66 -7.69 -15.09
CA LYS A 201 -2.70 -8.84 -14.17
C LYS A 201 -3.87 -9.79 -14.50
N GLN A 202 -5.03 -9.25 -14.85
CA GLN A 202 -6.18 -10.06 -15.25
C GLN A 202 -5.96 -10.74 -16.60
N ILE A 203 -5.38 -10.02 -17.57
CA ILE A 203 -5.00 -10.58 -18.87
C ILE A 203 -4.02 -11.75 -18.69
N ALA A 204 -3.01 -11.60 -17.85
CA ALA A 204 -2.04 -12.64 -17.56
C ALA A 204 -2.70 -13.91 -16.99
N ARG A 205 -3.63 -13.73 -16.02
CA ARG A 205 -4.38 -14.84 -15.42
C ARG A 205 -5.31 -15.53 -16.42
N GLY A 206 -6.01 -14.75 -17.25
CA GLY A 206 -6.88 -15.28 -18.30
C GLY A 206 -6.10 -16.05 -19.35
N ALA A 207 -4.97 -15.51 -19.83
CA ALA A 207 -4.08 -16.18 -20.78
C ALA A 207 -3.50 -17.48 -20.20
N PHE A 208 -3.12 -17.48 -18.93
CA PHE A 208 -2.57 -18.66 -18.26
C PHE A 208 -3.59 -19.79 -18.07
N LEU A 209 -4.86 -19.44 -17.85
CA LEU A 209 -5.95 -20.38 -17.57
C LEU A 209 -6.89 -20.59 -18.77
N HIS A 210 -6.55 -20.05 -19.96
CA HIS A 210 -7.47 -20.02 -21.11
C HIS A 210 -8.15 -21.36 -21.39
N ASP A 211 -7.42 -22.43 -21.24
CA ASP A 211 -7.82 -23.79 -21.54
C ASP A 211 -8.31 -24.61 -20.33
N ILE A 212 -8.50 -24.00 -19.15
CA ILE A 212 -8.90 -24.70 -17.91
C ILE A 212 -10.19 -25.54 -18.10
N GLY A 213 -11.07 -25.12 -18.98
CA GLY A 213 -12.30 -25.84 -19.29
C GLY A 213 -12.10 -27.17 -20.03
N LYS A 214 -10.93 -27.43 -20.61
CA LYS A 214 -10.57 -28.72 -21.19
C LYS A 214 -10.60 -29.83 -20.13
N MET A 215 -10.52 -29.49 -18.84
CA MET A 215 -10.72 -30.45 -17.76
C MET A 215 -12.11 -31.09 -17.78
N GLY A 216 -13.11 -30.45 -18.32
CA GLY A 216 -14.47 -30.95 -18.49
C GLY A 216 -14.72 -31.69 -19.79
N ILE A 217 -13.74 -31.78 -20.69
CA ILE A 217 -13.87 -32.46 -21.96
C ILE A 217 -13.49 -33.97 -21.77
N PRO A 218 -14.28 -34.90 -22.32
CA PRO A 218 -13.98 -36.32 -22.27
C PRO A 218 -12.63 -36.67 -22.94
N ASP A 219 -11.83 -37.54 -22.31
CA ASP A 219 -10.51 -37.92 -22.82
C ASP A 219 -10.57 -38.58 -24.19
N SER A 220 -11.68 -39.25 -24.53
CA SER A 220 -11.92 -39.82 -25.86
C SER A 220 -11.98 -38.80 -27.00
N ILE A 221 -12.32 -37.54 -26.66
CA ILE A 221 -12.34 -36.40 -27.59
C ILE A 221 -11.02 -35.65 -27.49
N LEU A 222 -10.59 -35.30 -26.28
CA LEU A 222 -9.41 -34.49 -26.03
C LEU A 222 -8.12 -35.14 -26.59
N ARG A 223 -7.98 -36.47 -26.40
CA ARG A 223 -6.80 -37.24 -26.81
C ARG A 223 -7.02 -38.10 -28.06
N LYS A 224 -8.03 -37.78 -28.86
CA LYS A 224 -8.34 -38.52 -30.06
C LYS A 224 -7.19 -38.49 -31.07
N PRO A 225 -6.65 -39.65 -31.51
CA PRO A 225 -5.65 -39.66 -32.56
C PRO A 225 -6.33 -39.43 -33.93
N GLY A 226 -6.35 -38.19 -34.39
CA GLY A 226 -6.91 -37.81 -35.69
C GLY A 226 -7.92 -36.64 -35.62
N PRO A 227 -8.53 -36.29 -36.75
CA PRO A 227 -9.45 -35.16 -36.78
C PRO A 227 -10.75 -35.45 -36.02
N LEU A 228 -11.27 -34.43 -35.32
CA LEU A 228 -12.58 -34.47 -34.63
C LEU A 228 -13.72 -34.45 -35.65
N THR A 229 -14.80 -35.22 -35.40
CA THR A 229 -16.07 -35.09 -36.14
C THR A 229 -16.72 -33.73 -35.86
N ALA A 230 -17.81 -33.40 -36.57
CA ALA A 230 -18.54 -32.17 -36.33
C ALA A 230 -19.11 -32.12 -34.90
N GLU A 231 -19.70 -33.23 -34.44
CA GLU A 231 -20.25 -33.38 -33.09
C GLU A 231 -19.19 -33.28 -32.01
N GLU A 232 -18.03 -33.92 -32.21
CA GLU A 232 -16.90 -33.85 -31.29
C GLU A 232 -16.30 -32.45 -31.21
N ARG A 233 -16.27 -31.72 -32.33
CA ARG A 233 -15.88 -30.27 -32.33
C ARG A 233 -16.81 -29.40 -31.50
N GLU A 234 -18.12 -29.64 -31.58
CA GLU A 234 -19.08 -28.92 -30.75
C GLU A 234 -18.89 -29.19 -29.26
N VAL A 235 -18.54 -30.44 -28.89
CA VAL A 235 -18.17 -30.78 -27.50
C VAL A 235 -16.87 -30.08 -27.10
N MET A 236 -15.86 -30.10 -27.96
CA MET A 236 -14.57 -29.44 -27.70
C MET A 236 -14.75 -27.90 -27.50
N ARG A 237 -15.57 -27.26 -28.30
CA ARG A 237 -15.86 -25.78 -28.19
C ARG A 237 -16.42 -25.40 -26.83
N LYS A 238 -17.10 -26.30 -26.12
CA LYS A 238 -17.65 -26.04 -24.78
C LYS A 238 -16.58 -25.75 -23.70
N HIS A 239 -15.29 -26.02 -23.97
CA HIS A 239 -14.24 -25.71 -22.99
C HIS A 239 -14.22 -24.23 -22.59
N CYS A 240 -14.54 -23.32 -23.52
CA CYS A 240 -14.62 -21.88 -23.19
C CYS A 240 -15.70 -21.60 -22.12
N GLU A 241 -16.90 -22.14 -22.32
CA GLU A 241 -18.02 -21.96 -21.38
C GLU A 241 -17.79 -22.69 -20.05
N ILE A 242 -17.24 -23.91 -20.11
CA ILE A 242 -16.88 -24.69 -18.90
C ILE A 242 -15.82 -23.94 -18.09
N GLY A 243 -14.77 -23.44 -18.75
CA GLY A 243 -13.71 -22.69 -18.10
C GLY A 243 -14.25 -21.41 -17.45
N PHE A 244 -15.08 -20.67 -18.16
CA PHE A 244 -15.76 -19.49 -17.64
C PHE A 244 -16.57 -19.82 -16.38
N ALA A 245 -17.45 -20.83 -16.44
CA ALA A 245 -18.30 -21.23 -15.32
C ALA A 245 -17.53 -21.67 -14.06
N VAL A 246 -16.31 -22.17 -14.22
CA VAL A 246 -15.41 -22.52 -13.12
C VAL A 246 -14.81 -21.24 -12.51
N LEU A 247 -14.29 -20.34 -13.34
CA LEU A 247 -13.52 -19.17 -12.89
C LEU A 247 -14.39 -18.01 -12.42
N GLU A 248 -15.58 -17.79 -12.98
CA GLU A 248 -16.49 -16.71 -12.60
C GLU A 248 -16.91 -16.73 -11.11
N ARG A 249 -16.89 -17.93 -10.49
CA ARG A 249 -17.20 -18.16 -9.08
C ARG A 249 -16.08 -17.70 -8.14
N ILE A 250 -14.91 -17.39 -8.68
CA ILE A 250 -13.74 -16.97 -7.92
C ILE A 250 -13.59 -15.46 -8.07
N PRO A 251 -13.87 -14.64 -7.03
CA PRO A 251 -13.98 -13.19 -7.17
C PRO A 251 -12.79 -12.52 -7.85
N PHE A 252 -11.56 -12.95 -7.55
CA PHE A 252 -10.35 -12.34 -8.12
C PHE A 252 -9.99 -12.83 -9.53
N LEU A 253 -10.76 -13.78 -10.10
CA LEU A 253 -10.60 -14.32 -11.46
C LEU A 253 -11.75 -13.94 -12.39
N LYS A 254 -12.74 -13.18 -11.92
CA LYS A 254 -13.93 -12.84 -12.71
C LYS A 254 -13.59 -12.18 -14.05
N ASP A 255 -12.69 -11.18 -14.03
CA ASP A 255 -12.26 -10.48 -15.26
C ASP A 255 -11.38 -11.41 -16.13
N ALA A 256 -10.60 -12.29 -15.53
CA ALA A 256 -9.82 -13.29 -16.25
C ALA A 256 -10.73 -14.36 -16.92
N ALA A 257 -11.87 -14.68 -16.30
CA ALA A 257 -12.85 -15.62 -16.85
C ALA A 257 -13.43 -15.14 -18.19
N GLU A 258 -13.60 -13.82 -18.38
CA GLU A 258 -14.05 -13.28 -19.67
C GLU A 258 -13.06 -13.60 -20.80
N ILE A 259 -11.77 -13.58 -20.53
CA ILE A 259 -10.75 -13.95 -21.51
C ILE A 259 -10.85 -15.45 -21.81
N VAL A 260 -11.04 -16.28 -20.79
CA VAL A 260 -11.25 -17.72 -20.96
C VAL A 260 -12.50 -18.03 -21.79
N LEU A 261 -13.56 -17.24 -21.63
CA LEU A 261 -14.77 -17.39 -22.45
C LEU A 261 -14.54 -17.03 -23.92
N THR A 262 -13.76 -15.96 -24.17
CA THR A 262 -13.71 -15.28 -25.48
C THR A 262 -12.38 -15.46 -26.20
N HIS A 263 -11.45 -16.31 -25.73
CA HIS A 263 -10.15 -16.47 -26.36
C HIS A 263 -10.19 -17.14 -27.74
N GLN A 264 -11.30 -17.77 -28.10
CA GLN A 264 -11.54 -18.39 -29.40
C GLN A 264 -12.40 -17.50 -30.35
N GLU A 265 -12.67 -16.25 -29.95
CA GLU A 265 -13.35 -15.29 -30.83
C GLU A 265 -12.39 -14.79 -31.92
N CYS A 266 -12.94 -14.60 -33.13
CA CYS A 266 -12.23 -14.01 -34.26
C CYS A 266 -12.69 -12.58 -34.49
N TYR A 267 -11.77 -11.69 -34.89
CA TYR A 267 -12.06 -10.27 -35.06
C TYR A 267 -13.22 -9.96 -36.03
N ASP A 268 -13.42 -10.80 -37.05
CA ASP A 268 -14.51 -10.69 -38.00
C ASP A 268 -15.86 -11.26 -37.50
N GLY A 269 -15.90 -11.90 -36.34
CA GLY A 269 -17.08 -12.52 -35.71
C GLY A 269 -17.33 -13.96 -36.16
N SER A 270 -16.38 -14.62 -36.83
CA SER A 270 -16.47 -16.04 -37.20
C SER A 270 -16.06 -17.01 -36.08
N GLY A 271 -15.63 -16.46 -34.93
CA GLY A 271 -15.20 -17.21 -33.74
C GLY A 271 -16.34 -17.79 -32.91
N TYR A 272 -16.00 -18.29 -31.72
CA TYR A 272 -16.96 -18.86 -30.77
C TYR A 272 -16.54 -18.56 -29.32
N PRO A 273 -17.42 -18.68 -28.31
CA PRO A 273 -18.79 -19.22 -28.35
C PRO A 273 -19.87 -18.18 -28.70
N GLN A 274 -19.57 -16.87 -28.63
CA GLN A 274 -20.57 -15.80 -28.72
C GLN A 274 -20.65 -15.14 -30.11
N GLY A 275 -19.63 -15.34 -30.96
CA GLY A 275 -19.52 -14.69 -32.27
C GLY A 275 -19.30 -13.16 -32.14
N LEU A 276 -18.57 -12.75 -31.13
CA LEU A 276 -18.23 -11.33 -30.93
C LEU A 276 -17.39 -10.79 -32.08
N LYS A 277 -17.60 -9.51 -32.44
CA LYS A 277 -16.92 -8.90 -33.56
C LYS A 277 -16.20 -7.61 -33.20
N GLY A 278 -14.99 -7.44 -33.72
CA GLY A 278 -14.22 -6.21 -33.60
C GLY A 278 -13.87 -5.89 -32.14
N GLU A 279 -14.11 -4.64 -31.74
CA GLU A 279 -13.81 -4.14 -30.40
C GLU A 279 -14.79 -4.63 -29.31
N ASN A 280 -15.86 -5.34 -29.67
CA ASN A 280 -16.72 -6.04 -28.69
C ASN A 280 -15.99 -7.25 -28.06
N ILE A 281 -14.95 -7.76 -28.69
CA ILE A 281 -14.08 -8.77 -28.08
C ILE A 281 -13.19 -8.07 -27.04
N PRO A 282 -13.12 -8.57 -25.80
CA PRO A 282 -12.24 -8.00 -24.78
C PRO A 282 -10.80 -7.85 -25.29
N VAL A 283 -10.15 -6.74 -24.96
CA VAL A 283 -8.79 -6.46 -25.45
C VAL A 283 -7.79 -7.57 -25.09
N GLY A 284 -7.94 -8.17 -23.91
CA GLY A 284 -7.12 -9.32 -23.49
C GLY A 284 -7.23 -10.51 -24.43
N SER A 285 -8.43 -10.85 -24.89
CA SER A 285 -8.68 -11.96 -25.82
C SER A 285 -8.15 -11.68 -27.21
N ARG A 286 -8.28 -10.41 -27.70
CA ARG A 286 -7.68 -9.99 -28.97
C ARG A 286 -6.15 -10.10 -28.97
N ILE A 287 -5.51 -9.72 -27.85
CA ILE A 287 -4.06 -9.85 -27.66
C ILE A 287 -3.66 -11.32 -27.55
N PHE A 288 -4.40 -12.08 -26.76
CA PHE A 288 -4.19 -13.52 -26.57
C PHE A 288 -4.20 -14.29 -27.89
N ALA A 289 -5.15 -14.04 -28.76
CA ALA A 289 -5.28 -14.74 -30.06
C ALA A 289 -3.99 -14.65 -30.91
N VAL A 290 -3.32 -13.49 -30.92
CA VAL A 290 -2.02 -13.31 -31.58
C VAL A 290 -0.91 -14.08 -30.88
N ALA A 291 -0.87 -14.01 -29.55
CA ALA A 291 0.14 -14.68 -28.73
C ALA A 291 0.04 -16.22 -28.83
N ASP A 292 -1.18 -16.75 -28.76
CA ASP A 292 -1.44 -18.19 -28.88
C ASP A 292 -1.07 -18.71 -30.28
N THR A 293 -1.46 -18.01 -31.33
CA THR A 293 -1.08 -18.37 -32.70
C THR A 293 0.45 -18.32 -32.89
N LEU A 294 1.13 -17.33 -32.34
CA LEU A 294 2.59 -17.25 -32.38
C LEU A 294 3.20 -18.50 -31.73
N ASP A 295 2.81 -18.85 -30.49
CA ASP A 295 3.32 -20.04 -29.80
C ASP A 295 3.00 -21.32 -30.56
N ALA A 296 1.76 -21.43 -31.02
CA ALA A 296 1.34 -22.58 -31.82
C ALA A 296 2.20 -22.79 -33.05
N MET A 297 2.67 -21.73 -33.71
CA MET A 297 3.48 -21.83 -34.93
C MET A 297 4.96 -22.07 -34.68
N ILE A 298 5.56 -21.47 -33.64
CA ILE A 298 7.01 -21.55 -33.36
C ILE A 298 7.39 -22.66 -32.39
N SER A 299 6.42 -23.45 -31.87
CA SER A 299 6.63 -24.60 -31.00
C SER A 299 6.46 -25.90 -31.76
N ASP A 300 7.22 -26.94 -31.35
CA ASP A 300 7.01 -28.34 -31.84
C ASP A 300 5.66 -28.82 -31.33
N ARG A 301 4.85 -29.45 -32.19
CA ARG A 301 3.61 -30.12 -31.84
C ARG A 301 3.68 -31.60 -32.22
N PRO A 302 2.89 -32.49 -31.61
CA PRO A 302 2.98 -33.93 -31.91
C PRO A 302 2.92 -34.29 -33.41
N TYR A 303 2.25 -33.41 -34.19
CA TYR A 303 2.00 -33.65 -35.60
C TYR A 303 2.77 -32.72 -36.54
N ARG A 304 3.52 -31.73 -36.00
CA ARG A 304 4.18 -30.69 -36.81
C ARG A 304 5.39 -30.10 -36.08
N LYS A 305 6.52 -30.00 -36.78
CA LYS A 305 7.70 -29.25 -36.33
C LYS A 305 7.44 -27.77 -36.28
N ALA A 306 8.18 -27.05 -35.39
CA ALA A 306 8.18 -25.62 -35.30
C ALA A 306 8.48 -24.97 -36.65
N LEU A 307 7.73 -23.89 -36.96
CA LEU A 307 7.96 -23.06 -38.14
C LEU A 307 8.92 -21.92 -37.79
N PRO A 308 9.62 -21.37 -38.80
CA PRO A 308 10.38 -20.13 -38.59
C PRO A 308 9.47 -18.99 -38.13
N ILE A 309 9.99 -18.13 -37.26
CA ILE A 309 9.23 -16.98 -36.74
C ILE A 309 8.72 -16.06 -37.86
N THR A 310 9.47 -15.92 -38.94
CA THR A 310 9.05 -15.15 -40.12
C THR A 310 7.75 -15.69 -40.72
N ALA A 311 7.59 -17.01 -40.82
CA ALA A 311 6.35 -17.64 -41.29
C ALA A 311 5.17 -17.36 -40.34
N ALA A 312 5.41 -17.34 -39.02
CA ALA A 312 4.37 -16.95 -38.04
C ALA A 312 3.96 -15.48 -38.19
N ARG A 313 4.93 -14.59 -38.42
CA ARG A 313 4.64 -13.16 -38.67
C ARG A 313 3.82 -12.94 -39.92
N ASP A 314 4.20 -13.59 -41.02
CA ASP A 314 3.49 -13.50 -42.29
C ASP A 314 2.05 -14.02 -42.17
N GLU A 315 1.82 -15.08 -41.44
CA GLU A 315 0.49 -15.66 -41.22
C GLU A 315 -0.37 -14.72 -40.36
N ILE A 316 0.18 -14.23 -39.23
CA ILE A 316 -0.53 -13.27 -38.36
C ILE A 316 -0.87 -11.99 -39.13
N GLN A 317 0.07 -11.47 -39.93
CA GLN A 317 -0.16 -10.27 -40.74
C GLN A 317 -1.25 -10.50 -41.80
N ARG A 318 -1.26 -11.66 -42.48
CA ARG A 318 -2.24 -12.02 -43.48
C ARG A 318 -3.67 -12.10 -42.93
N ASN A 319 -3.82 -12.52 -41.69
CA ASN A 319 -5.12 -12.69 -41.02
C ASN A 319 -5.51 -11.44 -40.18
N ALA A 320 -4.82 -10.30 -40.33
CA ALA A 320 -5.24 -9.04 -39.70
C ALA A 320 -6.60 -8.59 -40.28
N GLY A 321 -7.55 -8.24 -39.38
CA GLY A 321 -8.91 -7.87 -39.71
C GLY A 321 -9.89 -9.03 -39.90
N THR A 322 -9.40 -10.27 -39.94
CA THR A 322 -10.22 -11.50 -39.95
C THR A 322 -10.12 -12.21 -38.61
N GLN A 323 -9.08 -12.96 -38.38
CA GLN A 323 -8.84 -13.64 -37.08
C GLN A 323 -8.34 -12.64 -36.02
N PHE A 324 -7.44 -11.73 -36.39
CA PHE A 324 -6.73 -10.86 -35.46
C PHE A 324 -7.13 -9.40 -35.55
N ASP A 325 -7.09 -8.69 -34.42
CA ASP A 325 -7.24 -7.24 -34.37
C ASP A 325 -6.04 -6.58 -35.06
N PRO A 326 -6.28 -5.74 -36.12
CA PRO A 326 -5.22 -5.03 -36.85
C PRO A 326 -4.30 -4.20 -35.93
N LYS A 327 -4.85 -3.60 -34.85
CA LYS A 327 -4.07 -2.80 -33.90
C LYS A 327 -3.09 -3.66 -33.11
N VAL A 328 -3.52 -4.85 -32.71
CA VAL A 328 -2.66 -5.82 -32.00
C VAL A 328 -1.57 -6.35 -32.92
N VAL A 329 -1.92 -6.66 -34.17
CA VAL A 329 -0.97 -7.14 -35.18
C VAL A 329 0.09 -6.06 -35.47
N GLU A 330 -0.28 -4.80 -35.59
CA GLU A 330 0.66 -3.69 -35.80
C GLU A 330 1.69 -3.61 -34.65
N VAL A 331 1.22 -3.67 -33.40
CA VAL A 331 2.11 -3.66 -32.22
C VAL A 331 3.01 -4.91 -32.20
N PHE A 332 2.48 -6.08 -32.47
CA PHE A 332 3.25 -7.32 -32.55
C PHE A 332 4.36 -7.24 -33.62
N LEU A 333 4.03 -6.75 -34.82
CA LEU A 333 4.97 -6.60 -35.92
C LEU A 333 6.04 -5.54 -35.69
N SER A 334 5.80 -4.54 -34.84
CA SER A 334 6.78 -3.53 -34.46
C SER A 334 7.90 -4.07 -33.56
N MET A 335 7.72 -5.24 -32.95
CA MET A 335 8.69 -5.86 -32.04
C MET A 335 9.68 -6.77 -32.79
N PRO A 336 10.97 -6.82 -32.38
CA PRO A 336 11.98 -7.61 -33.06
C PRO A 336 11.80 -9.12 -32.79
N ASP A 337 12.13 -9.94 -33.78
CA ASP A 337 12.08 -11.41 -33.71
C ASP A 337 12.89 -11.97 -32.55
N SER A 338 14.04 -11.34 -32.24
CA SER A 338 14.92 -11.75 -31.14
C SER A 338 14.23 -11.71 -29.78
N LEU A 339 13.25 -10.80 -29.58
CA LEU A 339 12.47 -10.70 -28.35
C LEU A 339 11.60 -11.96 -28.16
N TRP A 340 10.87 -12.35 -29.20
CA TRP A 340 9.96 -13.52 -29.17
C TRP A 340 10.73 -14.81 -28.95
N LEU A 341 11.86 -15.00 -29.65
CA LEU A 341 12.72 -16.16 -29.50
C LEU A 341 13.39 -16.22 -28.13
N LYS A 342 13.70 -15.07 -27.53
CA LYS A 342 14.20 -14.99 -26.15
C LYS A 342 13.12 -15.42 -25.16
N LEU A 343 11.93 -14.83 -25.22
CA LEU A 343 10.81 -15.16 -24.35
C LEU A 343 10.41 -16.64 -24.44
N HIS A 344 10.40 -17.19 -25.65
CA HIS A 344 10.10 -18.61 -25.88
C HIS A 344 11.07 -19.51 -25.13
N ARG A 345 12.38 -19.23 -25.17
CA ARG A 345 13.41 -20.01 -24.46
C ARG A 345 13.33 -19.86 -22.94
N GLU A 346 13.23 -18.61 -22.45
CA GLU A 346 13.20 -18.31 -21.02
C GLU A 346 11.99 -18.95 -20.32
N ALA A 347 10.83 -18.96 -20.95
CA ALA A 347 9.64 -19.59 -20.39
C ALA A 347 9.81 -21.11 -20.24
N VAL A 348 10.49 -21.78 -21.17
CA VAL A 348 10.80 -23.23 -21.09
C VAL A 348 11.83 -23.51 -19.99
N GLU A 349 12.87 -22.67 -19.86
CA GLU A 349 13.90 -22.84 -18.83
C GLU A 349 13.35 -22.62 -17.42
N SER A 350 12.54 -21.58 -17.21
CA SER A 350 11.89 -21.31 -15.91
C SER A 350 10.98 -22.45 -15.47
N PHE A 351 10.28 -23.07 -16.41
CA PHE A 351 9.42 -24.22 -16.12
C PHE A 351 10.23 -25.44 -15.71
N LYS A 352 11.33 -25.73 -16.40
CA LYS A 352 12.24 -26.84 -16.05
C LYS A 352 12.89 -26.70 -14.69
N LEU A 353 13.34 -25.47 -14.35
CA LEU A 353 13.91 -25.18 -13.02
C LEU A 353 12.88 -25.36 -11.91
N ALA A 354 11.64 -24.89 -12.10
CA ALA A 354 10.56 -25.07 -11.14
C ALA A 354 10.14 -26.55 -10.95
N GLN A 355 10.37 -27.41 -11.92
CA GLN A 355 10.19 -28.86 -11.78
C GLN A 355 11.34 -29.52 -11.02
N LEU A 356 12.60 -29.11 -11.26
CA LEU A 356 13.77 -29.65 -10.58
C LEU A 356 13.84 -29.32 -9.09
N GLU A 357 13.32 -28.16 -8.69
CA GLU A 357 13.22 -27.75 -7.28
C GLU A 357 12.10 -28.49 -6.51
N ARG A 358 11.25 -29.27 -7.20
CA ARG A 358 10.15 -30.06 -6.61
C ARG A 358 10.50 -31.55 -6.41
N VAL A 359 11.69 -31.97 -6.80
CA VAL A 359 12.25 -33.33 -6.58
C VAL A 359 13.31 -33.30 -5.49
#